data_dd209e46f40bea50cdac0dc147716ed0
#
_entry.id   dd209e46f40bea50cdac0dc147716ed0
#
_cell.length_a   1.000
_cell.length_b   1.000
_cell.length_c   1.000
_cell.angle_alpha   90.00
_cell.angle_beta   90.00
_cell.angle_gamma   90.00
#
_symmetry.space_group_name_H-M   'P 1'
#
loop_
_entity.id
_entity.type
_entity.pdbx_description
1 polymer ?
#
loop_
_entity_poly.entity_id
_entity_poly.type
_entity_poly.pdbx_seq_one_letter_code
_entity_poly.pdbx_strand_id
1 'polypeptide(L)'
;LLNGDSLRDQLAARYIYEHWYIGQLYLDDEHAQRFELVRSRSAPGQPIDVIATRRPYDDPGVARVYYRLRPTDETLVAKTHMPLALDEGRRARLKRWFFDAPFTVSSLPGYDPKTASNPFAAFKALPVDARYRFMLDDAGFTVMGFMKGPVCRGQVALNVINDHFWVLFYSPESEVARNTQGLLDSTRPNLRMPAEDDSTTGILAWNKYAKAERRYLATKSAFMAGLPRLRPQLTDLWNGDGRNPNAGLTVFRHFDSASVIRGLAGEQPQTVLLLGYPLLERMHYLLVAGFDVYGNTGHQLATRLYMDFLRMEGEENFLTLLPLKNRQKVLDGWYRGRPDPRILEFADARSYFPGETGMRYRTTDPLGELYAGIHRYLRPVRPLPLDLAPNGLRVEQV
;
A
#
# COMPACT_ATOMS: atom_id res chain seq x y z
N LEU A 1 -18.19 14.17 -10.41
CA LEU A 1 -18.08 12.89 -9.72
C LEU A 1 -17.87 13.09 -8.21
N LEU A 2 -16.85 13.90 -7.79
CA LEU A 2 -16.42 14.02 -6.38
C LEU A 2 -17.27 15.00 -5.52
N ASN A 3 -18.27 15.67 -6.07
CA ASN A 3 -19.06 16.69 -5.37
C ASN A 3 -20.55 16.33 -5.26
N GLY A 4 -20.89 15.03 -5.26
CA GLY A 4 -22.23 14.57 -4.99
C GLY A 4 -22.69 14.87 -3.55
N ASP A 5 -23.99 14.97 -3.33
CA ASP A 5 -24.56 15.41 -2.05
C ASP A 5 -24.86 14.26 -1.08
N SER A 6 -24.95 13.04 -1.57
CA SER A 6 -25.20 11.89 -0.70
C SER A 6 -24.02 11.64 0.25
N LEU A 7 -24.31 11.11 1.44
CA LEU A 7 -23.25 10.72 2.40
C LEU A 7 -22.26 9.72 1.78
N ARG A 8 -22.77 8.85 0.91
CA ARG A 8 -21.96 7.88 0.16
C ARG A 8 -20.95 8.59 -0.76
N ASP A 9 -21.44 9.56 -1.55
CA ASP A 9 -20.59 10.28 -2.49
C ASP A 9 -19.53 11.12 -1.76
N GLN A 10 -19.93 11.75 -0.64
CA GLN A 10 -19.01 12.52 0.18
C GLN A 10 -17.92 11.64 0.82
N LEU A 11 -18.27 10.44 1.32
CA LEU A 11 -17.29 9.51 1.88
C LEU A 11 -16.34 8.98 0.82
N ALA A 12 -16.86 8.63 -0.34
CA ALA A 12 -16.05 8.17 -1.48
C ALA A 12 -15.08 9.26 -1.96
N ALA A 13 -15.57 10.49 -2.09
CA ALA A 13 -14.75 11.64 -2.48
C ALA A 13 -13.65 11.94 -1.47
N ARG A 14 -13.95 11.84 -0.16
CA ARG A 14 -12.96 12.00 0.91
C ARG A 14 -11.89 10.91 0.82
N TYR A 15 -12.26 9.64 0.58
CA TYR A 15 -11.31 8.53 0.42
C TYR A 15 -10.37 8.80 -0.76
N ILE A 16 -10.91 9.13 -1.92
CA ILE A 16 -10.13 9.43 -3.12
C ILE A 16 -9.18 10.62 -2.87
N TYR A 17 -9.66 11.70 -2.25
CA TYR A 17 -8.85 12.86 -1.91
C TYR A 17 -7.69 12.51 -0.97
N GLU A 18 -7.96 11.78 0.12
CA GLU A 18 -6.91 11.43 1.08
C GLU A 18 -5.83 10.56 0.45
N HIS A 19 -6.20 9.65 -0.46
CA HIS A 19 -5.25 8.77 -1.15
C HIS A 19 -4.51 9.46 -2.32
N TRP A 20 -5.08 10.48 -2.90
CA TRP A 20 -4.45 11.27 -3.97
C TRP A 20 -3.83 12.57 -3.47
N TYR A 21 -3.67 12.73 -2.16
CA TYR A 21 -3.18 13.96 -1.54
C TYR A 21 -1.82 14.42 -2.05
N ILE A 22 -0.92 13.48 -2.35
CA ILE A 22 0.39 13.75 -2.95
C ILE A 22 0.41 13.50 -4.46
N GLY A 23 -0.75 13.21 -5.05
CA GLY A 23 -0.88 12.89 -6.46
C GLY A 23 -0.90 14.15 -7.33
N GLN A 24 -0.28 14.06 -8.50
CA GLN A 24 -0.41 15.04 -9.55
C GLN A 24 -1.19 14.43 -10.71
N LEU A 25 -2.33 15.03 -11.04
CA LEU A 25 -3.26 14.52 -12.02
C LEU A 25 -3.00 15.10 -13.39
N TYR A 26 -3.12 14.25 -14.40
CA TYR A 26 -3.04 14.61 -15.81
C TYR A 26 -4.38 14.26 -16.46
N LEU A 27 -4.98 15.21 -17.18
CA LEU A 27 -6.34 15.06 -17.73
C LEU A 27 -6.37 14.57 -19.17
N ASP A 28 -5.27 14.75 -19.89
CA ASP A 28 -5.15 14.43 -21.30
C ASP A 28 -3.83 13.70 -21.63
N ASP A 29 -3.73 13.22 -22.85
CA ASP A 29 -2.54 12.49 -23.32
C ASP A 29 -1.36 13.45 -23.61
N GLU A 30 -1.58 14.75 -23.74
CA GLU A 30 -0.52 15.74 -23.94
C GLU A 30 0.19 16.06 -22.63
N HIS A 31 -0.45 15.80 -21.48
CA HIS A 31 0.08 15.95 -20.13
C HIS A 31 0.83 17.29 -19.87
N ALA A 32 0.45 18.31 -20.63
CA ALA A 32 1.10 19.61 -20.56
C ALA A 32 0.80 20.33 -19.24
N GLN A 33 -0.40 20.12 -18.71
CA GLN A 33 -0.86 20.73 -17.46
C GLN A 33 -1.06 19.70 -16.38
N ARG A 34 -0.45 19.93 -15.23
CA ARG A 34 -0.64 19.14 -14.02
C ARG A 34 -1.68 19.77 -13.11
N PHE A 35 -2.36 18.94 -12.35
CA PHE A 35 -3.37 19.37 -11.39
C PHE A 35 -3.18 18.65 -10.06
N GLU A 36 -3.50 19.34 -8.99
CA GLU A 36 -3.66 18.78 -7.66
C GLU A 36 -5.14 18.67 -7.31
N LEU A 37 -5.51 17.61 -6.61
CA LEU A 37 -6.84 17.51 -6.03
C LEU A 37 -6.83 18.23 -4.68
N VAL A 38 -7.58 19.31 -4.57
CA VAL A 38 -7.62 20.15 -3.36
C VAL A 38 -9.01 20.19 -2.75
N ARG A 39 -9.07 20.40 -1.43
CA ARG A 39 -10.31 20.75 -0.71
C ARG A 39 -10.59 22.24 -0.89
N SER A 40 -11.83 22.62 -1.13
CA SER A 40 -12.27 24.00 -1.31
C SER A 40 -13.55 24.29 -0.51
N ARG A 41 -13.66 25.54 0.00
CA ARG A 41 -14.91 26.06 0.58
C ARG A 41 -15.91 26.43 -0.51
N SER A 42 -15.43 26.85 -1.67
CA SER A 42 -16.28 27.28 -2.78
C SER A 42 -16.70 26.11 -3.67
N ALA A 43 -17.96 26.14 -4.10
CA ALA A 43 -18.54 25.15 -5.01
C ALA A 43 -17.92 25.23 -6.43
N PRO A 44 -18.06 24.17 -7.26
CA PRO A 44 -17.73 24.23 -8.67
C PRO A 44 -18.38 25.41 -9.38
N GLY A 45 -17.64 26.05 -10.29
CA GLY A 45 -18.06 27.27 -10.99
C GLY A 45 -17.66 28.58 -10.31
N GLN A 46 -17.21 28.52 -9.06
CA GLN A 46 -16.66 29.66 -8.32
C GLN A 46 -15.12 29.57 -8.27
N PRO A 47 -14.40 30.69 -8.05
CA PRO A 47 -12.97 30.65 -7.76
C PRO A 47 -12.64 29.66 -6.64
N ILE A 48 -11.50 28.98 -6.72
CA ILE A 48 -11.10 27.99 -5.73
C ILE A 48 -10.67 28.69 -4.43
N ASP A 49 -11.37 28.43 -3.33
CA ASP A 49 -10.99 28.84 -1.98
C ASP A 49 -10.42 27.62 -1.23
N VAL A 50 -9.09 27.46 -1.32
CA VAL A 50 -8.40 26.25 -0.84
C VAL A 50 -8.48 26.14 0.69
N ILE A 51 -8.82 24.94 1.15
CA ILE A 51 -8.69 24.53 2.55
C ILE A 51 -7.33 23.85 2.71
N ALA A 52 -6.33 24.62 3.11
CA ALA A 52 -4.99 24.12 3.36
C ALA A 52 -4.93 23.45 4.74
N THR A 53 -4.48 22.20 4.78
CA THR A 53 -4.21 21.47 6.02
C THR A 53 -2.89 20.73 5.89
N ARG A 54 -2.25 20.44 7.02
CA ARG A 54 -0.95 19.75 7.05
C ARG A 54 -1.07 18.31 6.54
N ARG A 55 -2.17 17.65 6.91
CA ARG A 55 -2.42 16.24 6.57
C ARG A 55 -3.75 16.10 5.85
N PRO A 56 -3.92 15.08 5.00
CA PRO A 56 -5.15 14.91 4.25
C PRO A 56 -6.38 14.68 5.12
N TYR A 57 -6.20 14.07 6.29
CA TYR A 57 -7.28 13.76 7.23
C TYR A 57 -7.56 14.83 8.28
N ASP A 58 -6.81 15.94 8.31
CA ASP A 58 -7.08 17.04 9.24
C ASP A 58 -8.47 17.64 9.00
N ASP A 59 -9.07 18.15 10.07
CA ASP A 59 -10.40 18.79 10.01
C ASP A 59 -10.38 19.96 9.03
N PRO A 60 -11.24 19.97 8.01
CA PRO A 60 -11.36 21.09 7.08
C PRO A 60 -11.97 22.35 7.70
N GLY A 61 -12.55 22.27 8.90
CA GLY A 61 -13.18 23.40 9.59
C GLY A 61 -14.46 23.92 8.92
N VAL A 62 -15.08 23.15 8.06
CA VAL A 62 -16.33 23.49 7.35
C VAL A 62 -17.25 22.27 7.25
N ALA A 63 -18.57 22.53 7.26
CA ALA A 63 -19.57 21.48 7.18
C ALA A 63 -19.62 20.79 5.79
N ARG A 64 -19.30 21.52 4.73
CA ARG A 64 -19.28 21.01 3.36
C ARG A 64 -17.93 21.30 2.71
N VAL A 65 -17.29 20.25 2.20
CA VAL A 65 -16.06 20.32 1.41
C VAL A 65 -16.39 20.06 -0.04
N TYR A 66 -15.81 20.88 -0.93
CA TYR A 66 -15.79 20.62 -2.36
C TYR A 66 -14.41 20.21 -2.80
N TYR A 67 -14.32 19.22 -3.68
CA TYR A 67 -13.07 18.74 -4.26
C TYR A 67 -12.87 19.36 -5.63
N ARG A 68 -11.74 20.02 -5.81
CA ARG A 68 -11.44 20.83 -7.00
C ARG A 68 -10.07 20.44 -7.57
N LEU A 69 -9.92 20.54 -8.88
CA LEU A 69 -8.62 20.43 -9.55
C LEU A 69 -7.99 21.81 -9.64
N ARG A 70 -6.87 21.99 -8.98
CA ARG A 70 -6.05 23.21 -9.03
C ARG A 70 -4.88 22.97 -9.98
N PRO A 71 -4.67 23.79 -11.03
CA PRO A 71 -3.45 23.73 -11.83
C PRO A 71 -2.21 23.94 -10.94
N THR A 72 -1.14 23.21 -11.23
CA THR A 72 0.12 23.33 -10.52
C THR A 72 1.30 23.32 -11.48
N ASP A 73 2.27 24.19 -11.21
CA ASP A 73 3.56 24.28 -11.92
C ASP A 73 4.71 23.96 -10.95
N GLU A 74 4.43 23.35 -9.80
CA GLU A 74 5.44 23.00 -8.81
C GLU A 74 6.50 22.08 -9.39
N THR A 75 7.75 22.23 -8.91
CA THR A 75 8.87 21.37 -9.31
C THR A 75 8.58 19.92 -9.00
N LEU A 76 8.82 19.04 -9.97
CA LEU A 76 8.69 17.61 -9.78
C LEU A 76 9.85 17.07 -8.94
N VAL A 77 9.52 16.48 -7.82
CA VAL A 77 10.48 15.78 -6.96
C VAL A 77 10.18 14.29 -7.03
N ALA A 78 11.13 13.49 -7.51
CA ALA A 78 10.93 12.06 -7.76
C ALA A 78 10.43 11.28 -6.53
N LYS A 79 10.78 11.71 -5.32
CA LYS A 79 10.36 11.06 -4.07
C LYS A 79 8.89 11.28 -3.72
N THR A 80 8.31 12.40 -4.16
CA THR A 80 6.94 12.80 -3.83
C THR A 80 6.04 12.91 -5.07
N HIS A 81 6.61 12.76 -6.27
CA HIS A 81 5.83 12.81 -7.49
C HIS A 81 5.10 11.49 -7.74
N MET A 82 3.79 11.57 -7.77
CA MET A 82 2.89 10.46 -8.07
C MET A 82 1.98 10.86 -9.24
N PRO A 83 2.41 10.60 -10.49
CA PRO A 83 1.63 10.98 -11.67
C PRO A 83 0.41 10.07 -11.81
N LEU A 84 -0.77 10.67 -11.86
CA LEU A 84 -2.05 9.98 -11.93
C LEU A 84 -2.79 10.43 -13.19
N ALA A 85 -2.85 9.58 -14.21
CA ALA A 85 -3.68 9.84 -15.38
C ALA A 85 -5.16 9.75 -14.99
N LEU A 86 -5.90 10.83 -15.13
CA LEU A 86 -7.35 10.91 -14.91
C LEU A 86 -8.09 10.81 -16.25
N ASP A 87 -7.79 9.76 -16.98
CA ASP A 87 -8.43 9.43 -18.24
C ASP A 87 -9.89 8.95 -18.05
N GLU A 88 -10.59 8.75 -19.14
CA GLU A 88 -11.98 8.29 -19.12
C GLU A 88 -12.11 6.88 -18.53
N GLY A 89 -11.13 6.00 -18.80
CA GLY A 89 -11.09 4.65 -18.25
C GLY A 89 -10.97 4.65 -16.72
N ARG A 90 -10.11 5.49 -16.15
CA ARG A 90 -9.99 5.66 -14.70
C ARG A 90 -11.28 6.26 -14.10
N ARG A 91 -11.83 7.27 -14.73
CA ARG A 91 -13.11 7.87 -14.30
C ARG A 91 -14.24 6.83 -14.26
N ALA A 92 -14.32 5.98 -15.29
CA ALA A 92 -15.29 4.89 -15.34
C ALA A 92 -15.06 3.84 -14.23
N ARG A 93 -13.80 3.49 -13.94
CA ARG A 93 -13.47 2.57 -12.81
C ARG A 93 -13.88 3.16 -11.48
N LEU A 94 -13.50 4.43 -11.18
CA LEU A 94 -13.89 5.12 -9.95
C LEU A 94 -15.40 5.16 -9.78
N LYS A 95 -16.12 5.50 -10.86
CA LYS A 95 -17.59 5.52 -10.86
C LYS A 95 -18.15 4.15 -10.47
N ARG A 96 -17.70 3.10 -11.13
CA ARG A 96 -18.14 1.72 -10.86
C ARG A 96 -17.85 1.28 -9.42
N TRP A 97 -16.66 1.58 -8.88
CA TRP A 97 -16.25 1.10 -7.56
C TRP A 97 -16.89 1.83 -6.40
N PHE A 98 -17.08 3.14 -6.52
CA PHE A 98 -17.48 3.98 -5.40
C PHE A 98 -18.86 4.63 -5.53
N PHE A 99 -19.33 4.86 -6.76
CA PHE A 99 -20.54 5.62 -6.98
C PHE A 99 -21.71 4.76 -7.51
N ASP A 100 -21.43 3.70 -8.24
CA ASP A 100 -22.44 2.75 -8.71
C ASP A 100 -22.57 1.51 -7.81
N ALA A 101 -21.55 1.21 -6.99
CA ALA A 101 -21.54 0.04 -6.11
C ALA A 101 -22.64 0.13 -5.03
N PRO A 102 -23.34 -0.97 -4.72
CA PRO A 102 -24.40 -0.99 -3.73
C PRO A 102 -23.84 -1.05 -2.30
N PHE A 103 -23.75 0.09 -1.63
CA PHE A 103 -23.44 0.18 -0.20
C PHE A 103 -24.12 1.39 0.42
N THR A 104 -24.27 1.37 1.74
CA THR A 104 -24.95 2.43 2.48
C THR A 104 -24.01 3.10 3.47
N VAL A 105 -24.07 4.42 3.54
CA VAL A 105 -23.37 5.25 4.52
C VAL A 105 -24.41 5.97 5.36
N SER A 106 -24.48 5.66 6.64
CA SER A 106 -25.44 6.24 7.58
C SER A 106 -24.94 7.57 8.20
N SER A 107 -23.63 7.74 8.28
CA SER A 107 -22.98 8.95 8.79
C SER A 107 -21.57 9.08 8.24
N LEU A 108 -21.10 10.31 8.09
CA LEU A 108 -19.69 10.56 7.78
C LEU A 108 -18.83 10.39 9.03
N PRO A 109 -17.60 9.85 8.90
CA PRO A 109 -16.66 9.80 10.01
C PRO A 109 -16.21 11.21 10.40
N GLY A 110 -16.03 11.44 11.69
CA GLY A 110 -15.45 12.67 12.20
C GLY A 110 -13.96 12.84 11.81
N TYR A 111 -13.40 13.92 12.32
CA TYR A 111 -12.00 14.28 12.11
C TYR A 111 -11.18 14.17 13.41
N ASP A 112 -11.69 13.45 14.43
CA ASP A 112 -10.84 13.17 15.58
C ASP A 112 -9.60 12.39 15.14
N PRO A 113 -8.40 12.77 15.62
CA PRO A 113 -7.14 12.22 15.12
C PRO A 113 -7.06 10.69 15.17
N LYS A 114 -7.66 10.09 16.19
CA LYS A 114 -7.62 8.63 16.37
C LYS A 114 -8.42 7.87 15.33
N THR A 115 -9.57 8.41 14.91
CA THR A 115 -10.38 7.81 13.85
C THR A 115 -9.88 8.22 12.47
N ALA A 116 -9.61 9.51 12.28
CA ALA A 116 -9.29 10.08 10.99
C ALA A 116 -7.93 9.58 10.45
N SER A 117 -6.94 9.36 11.32
CA SER A 117 -5.62 8.83 10.94
C SER A 117 -5.62 7.33 10.60
N ASN A 118 -6.74 6.65 10.77
CA ASN A 118 -6.86 5.22 10.51
C ASN A 118 -7.86 4.96 9.37
N PRO A 119 -7.40 4.70 8.13
CA PRO A 119 -8.29 4.51 6.98
C PRO A 119 -9.23 3.32 7.15
N PHE A 120 -8.85 2.31 7.94
CA PHE A 120 -9.73 1.17 8.24
C PHE A 120 -10.91 1.56 9.14
N ALA A 121 -10.74 2.57 9.97
CA ALA A 121 -11.81 3.12 10.82
C ALA A 121 -12.64 4.17 10.08
N ALA A 122 -11.96 5.16 9.48
CA ALA A 122 -12.60 6.27 8.77
C ALA A 122 -13.45 5.77 7.58
N PHE A 123 -12.95 4.84 6.81
CA PHE A 123 -13.61 4.38 5.59
C PHE A 123 -14.23 2.97 5.70
N LYS A 124 -14.60 2.56 6.92
CA LYS A 124 -15.18 1.22 7.16
C LYS A 124 -16.46 0.93 6.37
N ALA A 125 -17.22 1.97 6.02
CA ALA A 125 -18.46 1.83 5.25
C ALA A 125 -18.22 1.64 3.74
N LEU A 126 -17.03 1.95 3.21
CA LEU A 126 -16.71 1.68 1.81
C LEU A 126 -16.38 0.20 1.61
N PRO A 127 -16.84 -0.43 0.49
CA PRO A 127 -16.51 -1.81 0.19
C PRO A 127 -15.00 -2.06 0.12
N VAL A 128 -14.53 -3.11 0.78
CA VAL A 128 -13.09 -3.49 0.78
C VAL A 128 -12.59 -3.78 -0.63
N ASP A 129 -13.39 -4.48 -1.45
CA ASP A 129 -13.05 -4.78 -2.84
C ASP A 129 -12.81 -3.50 -3.66
N ALA A 130 -13.71 -2.51 -3.51
CA ALA A 130 -13.57 -1.22 -4.20
C ALA A 130 -12.28 -0.50 -3.82
N ARG A 131 -11.99 -0.44 -2.50
CA ARG A 131 -10.76 0.17 -1.98
C ARG A 131 -9.51 -0.57 -2.46
N TYR A 132 -9.54 -1.90 -2.46
CA TYR A 132 -8.40 -2.69 -2.90
C TYR A 132 -8.12 -2.51 -4.39
N ARG A 133 -9.13 -2.57 -5.25
CA ARG A 133 -8.98 -2.33 -6.69
C ARG A 133 -8.47 -0.93 -7.00
N PHE A 134 -8.96 0.06 -6.27
CA PHE A 134 -8.45 1.43 -6.35
C PHE A 134 -6.95 1.51 -6.02
N MET A 135 -6.53 0.83 -4.95
CA MET A 135 -5.12 0.80 -4.54
C MET A 135 -4.22 0.06 -5.55
N LEU A 136 -4.73 -0.99 -6.18
CA LEU A 136 -4.00 -1.74 -7.20
C LEU A 136 -3.73 -0.92 -8.46
N ASP A 137 -4.61 0.01 -8.82
CA ASP A 137 -4.40 0.89 -9.98
C ASP A 137 -3.12 1.73 -9.85
N ASP A 138 -2.75 2.11 -8.64
CA ASP A 138 -1.60 2.97 -8.36
C ASP A 138 -0.48 2.25 -7.57
N ALA A 139 -0.56 0.92 -7.48
CA ALA A 139 0.35 0.12 -6.66
C ALA A 139 1.83 0.32 -7.00
N GLY A 140 2.18 0.51 -8.27
CA GLY A 140 3.55 0.80 -8.68
C GLY A 140 4.10 2.07 -8.05
N PHE A 141 3.33 3.15 -8.04
CA PHE A 141 3.73 4.42 -7.40
C PHE A 141 3.74 4.32 -5.88
N THR A 142 2.78 3.60 -5.28
CA THR A 142 2.77 3.32 -3.84
C THR A 142 4.05 2.62 -3.42
N VAL A 143 4.43 1.54 -4.10
CA VAL A 143 5.67 0.81 -3.81
C VAL A 143 6.89 1.69 -4.03
N MET A 144 6.94 2.46 -5.11
CA MET A 144 8.06 3.36 -5.39
C MET A 144 8.21 4.43 -4.30
N GLY A 145 7.14 5.12 -3.94
CA GLY A 145 7.16 6.13 -2.88
C GLY A 145 7.57 5.53 -1.53
N PHE A 146 7.05 4.36 -1.20
CA PHE A 146 7.40 3.63 0.01
C PHE A 146 8.89 3.26 0.04
N MET A 147 9.48 2.86 -1.09
CA MET A 147 10.89 2.50 -1.17
C MET A 147 11.82 3.71 -1.21
N LYS A 148 11.43 4.80 -1.88
CA LYS A 148 12.24 6.03 -2.02
C LYS A 148 12.13 6.96 -0.82
N GLY A 149 10.94 7.11 -0.25
CA GLY A 149 10.65 8.11 0.77
C GLY A 149 11.47 7.93 2.04
N PRO A 150 11.35 6.79 2.73
CA PRO A 150 11.96 6.58 4.03
C PRO A 150 13.29 5.81 3.99
N VAL A 151 14.05 5.90 2.92
CA VAL A 151 15.37 5.28 2.86
C VAL A 151 16.32 5.97 3.85
N CYS A 152 16.35 5.45 5.06
CA CYS A 152 17.34 5.83 6.03
C CYS A 152 18.63 5.05 5.78
N ARG A 153 19.76 5.75 5.77
CA ARG A 153 21.07 5.13 5.90
C ARG A 153 21.15 4.45 7.26
N GLY A 154 21.27 3.15 7.27
CA GLY A 154 21.44 2.41 8.52
C GLY A 154 21.75 0.96 8.22
N GLN A 155 22.65 0.40 9.03
CA GLN A 155 23.15 -0.96 8.85
C GLN A 155 22.03 -2.00 8.89
N VAL A 156 20.99 -1.76 9.69
CA VAL A 156 19.80 -2.60 9.77
C VAL A 156 19.02 -2.58 8.47
N ALA A 157 18.85 -1.40 7.84
CA ALA A 157 18.20 -1.30 6.54
C ALA A 157 18.99 -2.02 5.44
N LEU A 158 20.32 -1.96 5.48
CA LEU A 158 21.19 -2.64 4.52
C LEU A 158 21.17 -4.16 4.71
N ASN A 159 21.02 -4.65 5.94
CA ASN A 159 20.98 -6.09 6.22
C ASN A 159 19.63 -6.73 5.91
N VAL A 160 18.58 -5.94 5.86
CA VAL A 160 17.19 -6.41 5.84
C VAL A 160 16.52 -6.15 4.50
N ILE A 161 16.92 -5.12 3.76
CA ILE A 161 16.40 -4.86 2.41
C ILE A 161 17.47 -5.29 1.42
N ASN A 162 17.21 -6.40 0.76
CA ASN A 162 18.06 -6.90 -0.31
C ASN A 162 17.99 -5.98 -1.52
N ASP A 163 19.05 -5.98 -2.32
CA ASP A 163 19.19 -5.08 -3.46
C ASP A 163 18.20 -5.36 -4.59
N HIS A 164 17.63 -6.56 -4.63
CA HIS A 164 16.69 -6.99 -5.64
C HIS A 164 15.57 -7.84 -5.05
N PHE A 165 14.32 -7.39 -5.19
CA PHE A 165 13.15 -8.15 -4.73
C PHE A 165 11.91 -7.93 -5.59
N TRP A 166 10.97 -8.86 -5.53
CA TRP A 166 9.67 -8.74 -6.19
C TRP A 166 8.59 -8.32 -5.20
N VAL A 167 7.63 -7.55 -5.72
CA VAL A 167 6.39 -7.23 -5.02
C VAL A 167 5.23 -7.75 -5.85
N LEU A 168 4.45 -8.63 -5.25
CA LEU A 168 3.29 -9.27 -5.83
C LEU A 168 2.05 -8.88 -5.01
N PHE A 169 0.88 -9.09 -5.57
CA PHE A 169 -0.39 -8.74 -4.93
C PHE A 169 -1.32 -9.95 -4.93
N TYR A 170 -2.14 -10.08 -3.88
CA TYR A 170 -3.25 -11.03 -3.93
C TYR A 170 -4.25 -10.58 -4.99
N SER A 171 -4.83 -11.55 -5.70
CA SER A 171 -5.99 -11.28 -6.56
C SER A 171 -7.18 -10.82 -5.71
N PRO A 172 -7.94 -9.78 -6.14
CA PRO A 172 -9.19 -9.43 -5.50
C PRO A 172 -10.18 -10.61 -5.41
N GLU A 173 -10.07 -11.57 -6.31
CA GLU A 173 -10.88 -12.79 -6.34
C GLU A 173 -10.34 -13.93 -5.46
N SER A 174 -9.17 -13.77 -4.85
CA SER A 174 -8.60 -14.79 -3.95
C SER A 174 -9.45 -14.99 -2.69
N GLU A 175 -9.35 -16.17 -2.10
CA GLU A 175 -10.05 -16.47 -0.83
C GLU A 175 -9.62 -15.49 0.27
N VAL A 176 -8.35 -15.11 0.31
CA VAL A 176 -7.83 -14.12 1.26
C VAL A 176 -8.49 -12.75 1.06
N ALA A 177 -8.54 -12.25 -0.17
CA ALA A 177 -9.09 -10.93 -0.47
C ALA A 177 -10.60 -10.87 -0.20
N ARG A 178 -11.36 -11.88 -0.61
CA ARG A 178 -12.81 -11.95 -0.37
C ARG A 178 -13.20 -11.96 1.10
N ASN A 179 -12.34 -12.53 1.95
CA ASN A 179 -12.58 -12.60 3.38
C ASN A 179 -11.96 -11.45 4.18
N THR A 180 -11.29 -10.50 3.51
CA THR A 180 -10.61 -9.37 4.18
C THR A 180 -11.56 -8.51 5.01
N GLN A 181 -12.81 -8.30 4.59
CA GLN A 181 -13.79 -7.55 5.40
C GLN A 181 -13.98 -8.18 6.79
N GLY A 182 -14.18 -9.51 6.86
CA GLY A 182 -14.33 -10.22 8.13
C GLY A 182 -13.09 -10.14 9.02
N LEU A 183 -11.90 -10.20 8.42
CA LEU A 183 -10.65 -9.97 9.14
C LEU A 183 -10.59 -8.55 9.71
N LEU A 184 -10.91 -7.53 8.91
CA LEU A 184 -10.91 -6.14 9.37
C LEU A 184 -11.89 -5.91 10.51
N ASP A 185 -13.08 -6.50 10.45
CA ASP A 185 -14.09 -6.37 11.50
C ASP A 185 -13.62 -6.94 12.84
N SER A 186 -12.78 -7.98 12.82
CA SER A 186 -12.22 -8.61 14.01
C SER A 186 -10.99 -7.91 14.58
N THR A 187 -10.25 -7.13 13.77
CA THR A 187 -8.92 -6.63 14.19
C THR A 187 -8.66 -5.14 13.90
N ARG A 188 -9.61 -4.42 13.32
CA ARG A 188 -9.47 -3.00 12.95
C ARG A 188 -8.78 -2.10 14.00
N PRO A 189 -9.07 -2.22 15.31
CA PRO A 189 -8.41 -1.40 16.33
C PRO A 189 -6.90 -1.68 16.47
N ASN A 190 -6.41 -2.80 15.94
CA ASN A 190 -4.99 -3.17 15.98
C ASN A 190 -4.21 -2.67 14.75
N LEU A 191 -4.90 -2.21 13.70
CA LEU A 191 -4.30 -1.62 12.49
C LEU A 191 -3.98 -0.14 12.71
N ARG A 192 -3.22 0.16 13.77
CA ARG A 192 -2.79 1.52 14.11
C ARG A 192 -1.49 1.85 13.39
N MET A 193 -1.32 3.13 13.04
CA MET A 193 -0.17 3.61 12.29
C MET A 193 0.49 4.81 12.96
N PRO A 194 1.79 5.04 12.72
CA PRO A 194 2.50 6.23 13.23
C PRO A 194 1.87 7.56 12.83
N ALA A 195 1.06 7.61 11.76
CA ALA A 195 0.29 8.77 11.37
C ALA A 195 -0.64 9.32 12.47
N GLU A 196 -1.00 8.49 13.44
CA GLU A 196 -1.86 8.85 14.58
C GLU A 196 -1.20 9.80 15.58
N ASP A 197 0.12 9.74 15.72
CA ASP A 197 0.85 10.48 16.74
C ASP A 197 1.46 11.77 16.17
N ASP A 198 1.27 12.87 16.86
CA ASP A 198 2.03 14.09 16.62
C ASP A 198 3.45 13.91 17.20
N SER A 199 4.36 13.57 16.34
CA SER A 199 5.82 13.75 16.33
C SER A 199 6.65 13.76 17.65
N THR A 200 6.09 13.66 18.85
CA THR A 200 6.85 13.93 20.10
C THR A 200 7.28 12.70 20.88
N THR A 201 6.84 11.51 20.53
CA THR A 201 7.03 10.31 21.35
C THR A 201 7.88 9.26 20.63
N GLY A 202 9.15 9.18 20.96
CA GLY A 202 10.12 8.25 20.38
C GLY A 202 9.85 6.77 20.67
N ILE A 203 10.78 6.09 21.35
CA ILE A 203 10.77 4.63 21.61
C ILE A 203 9.49 4.12 22.29
N LEU A 204 8.79 4.94 23.08
CA LEU A 204 7.53 4.55 23.72
C LEU A 204 6.38 4.34 22.69
N ALA A 205 6.36 5.11 21.60
CA ALA A 205 5.40 4.92 20.53
C ALA A 205 5.63 3.58 19.80
N TRP A 206 6.89 3.17 19.65
CA TRP A 206 7.25 1.88 19.06
C TRP A 206 6.58 0.70 19.75
N ASN A 207 6.65 0.61 21.08
CA ASN A 207 6.04 -0.48 21.84
C ASN A 207 4.52 -0.56 21.64
N LYS A 208 3.85 0.59 21.47
CA LYS A 208 2.42 0.67 21.17
C LYS A 208 2.09 0.02 19.83
N TYR A 209 2.85 0.36 18.78
CA TYR A 209 2.63 -0.18 17.44
C TYR A 209 3.05 -1.64 17.34
N ALA A 210 4.17 -2.04 17.93
CA ALA A 210 4.61 -3.43 18.00
C ALA A 210 3.58 -4.34 18.67
N LYS A 211 2.99 -3.88 19.79
CA LYS A 211 1.93 -4.62 20.49
C LYS A 211 0.64 -4.73 19.65
N ALA A 212 0.27 -3.67 18.95
CA ALA A 212 -0.90 -3.68 18.07
C ALA A 212 -0.67 -4.62 16.88
N GLU A 213 0.50 -4.59 16.26
CA GLU A 213 0.87 -5.44 15.14
C GLU A 213 0.88 -6.93 15.53
N ARG A 214 1.45 -7.28 16.69
CA ARG A 214 1.39 -8.68 17.20
C ARG A 214 -0.05 -9.18 17.32
N ARG A 215 -0.94 -8.34 17.85
CA ARG A 215 -2.37 -8.71 17.97
C ARG A 215 -3.04 -8.85 16.60
N TYR A 216 -2.73 -7.94 15.69
CA TYR A 216 -3.22 -8.02 14.31
C TYR A 216 -2.78 -9.32 13.65
N LEU A 217 -1.48 -9.63 13.68
CA LEU A 217 -0.94 -10.83 13.06
C LEU A 217 -1.48 -12.11 13.69
N ALA A 218 -1.61 -12.16 15.01
CA ALA A 218 -2.22 -13.30 15.70
C ALA A 218 -3.68 -13.50 15.29
N THR A 219 -4.47 -12.42 15.22
CA THR A 219 -5.86 -12.47 14.74
C THR A 219 -5.93 -12.89 13.28
N LYS A 220 -5.06 -12.37 12.42
CA LYS A 220 -4.97 -12.74 11.00
C LYS A 220 -4.66 -14.23 10.84
N SER A 221 -3.69 -14.76 11.60
CA SER A 221 -3.33 -16.18 11.55
C SER A 221 -4.51 -17.07 11.95
N ALA A 222 -5.14 -16.76 13.07
CA ALA A 222 -6.31 -17.52 13.55
C ALA A 222 -7.48 -17.43 12.55
N PHE A 223 -7.72 -16.26 11.99
CA PHE A 223 -8.75 -16.04 10.98
C PHE A 223 -8.50 -16.85 9.71
N MET A 224 -7.28 -16.80 9.18
CA MET A 224 -6.90 -17.56 7.99
C MET A 224 -6.95 -19.06 8.24
N ALA A 225 -6.53 -19.53 9.42
CA ALA A 225 -6.62 -20.94 9.80
C ALA A 225 -8.08 -21.43 9.87
N GLY A 226 -9.01 -20.53 10.20
CA GLY A 226 -10.45 -20.79 10.22
C GLY A 226 -11.12 -20.85 8.84
N LEU A 227 -10.43 -20.47 7.76
CA LEU A 227 -10.98 -20.52 6.40
C LEU A 227 -10.85 -21.95 5.83
N PRO A 228 -11.96 -22.70 5.69
CA PRO A 228 -11.91 -24.14 5.42
C PRO A 228 -11.37 -24.51 4.04
N ARG A 229 -11.42 -23.56 3.11
CA ARG A 229 -10.98 -23.75 1.72
C ARG A 229 -9.64 -23.08 1.40
N LEU A 230 -9.05 -22.40 2.36
CA LEU A 230 -7.80 -21.68 2.11
C LEU A 230 -6.66 -22.69 1.85
N ARG A 231 -6.21 -22.69 0.62
CA ARG A 231 -5.04 -23.41 0.12
C ARG A 231 -4.28 -22.46 -0.80
N PRO A 232 -3.30 -21.71 -0.26
CA PRO A 232 -2.56 -20.75 -1.06
C PRO A 232 -1.97 -21.36 -2.32
N GLN A 233 -2.24 -20.74 -3.46
CA GLN A 233 -1.88 -21.24 -4.78
C GLN A 233 -1.53 -20.11 -5.75
N LEU A 234 -0.97 -20.45 -6.89
CA LEU A 234 -0.49 -19.47 -7.86
C LEU A 234 -1.61 -18.55 -8.38
N THR A 235 -2.82 -19.05 -8.51
CA THR A 235 -4.00 -18.28 -8.95
C THR A 235 -4.52 -17.30 -7.92
N ASP A 236 -4.00 -17.33 -6.69
CA ASP A 236 -4.28 -16.30 -5.69
C ASP A 236 -3.46 -15.02 -5.95
N LEU A 237 -2.46 -15.10 -6.82
CA LEU A 237 -1.72 -13.93 -7.26
C LEU A 237 -2.54 -13.14 -8.30
N TRP A 238 -2.54 -11.83 -8.17
CA TRP A 238 -3.16 -10.96 -9.14
C TRP A 238 -2.30 -10.87 -10.41
N ASN A 239 -2.92 -11.12 -11.55
CA ASN A 239 -2.28 -11.06 -12.86
C ASN A 239 -2.59 -9.77 -13.64
N GLY A 240 -3.11 -8.74 -12.94
CA GLY A 240 -3.49 -7.48 -13.55
C GLY A 240 -4.78 -7.54 -14.39
N ASP A 241 -5.57 -8.59 -14.21
CA ASP A 241 -6.76 -8.87 -15.03
C ASP A 241 -6.43 -8.85 -16.55
N GLY A 242 -5.19 -9.24 -16.88
CA GLY A 242 -4.62 -9.24 -18.23
C GLY A 242 -4.30 -7.84 -18.80
N ARG A 243 -4.43 -6.77 -18.03
CA ARG A 243 -4.30 -5.37 -18.52
C ARG A 243 -3.44 -4.48 -17.64
N ASN A 244 -3.54 -4.60 -16.33
CA ASN A 244 -2.87 -3.70 -15.41
C ASN A 244 -1.40 -4.11 -15.22
N PRO A 245 -0.44 -3.25 -15.62
CA PRO A 245 0.97 -3.58 -15.58
C PRO A 245 1.55 -3.59 -14.14
N ASN A 246 0.78 -3.20 -13.13
CA ASN A 246 1.20 -3.25 -11.73
C ASN A 246 1.11 -4.66 -11.12
N ALA A 247 0.66 -5.67 -11.85
CA ALA A 247 0.42 -7.02 -11.32
C ALA A 247 1.65 -7.66 -10.65
N GLY A 248 2.83 -7.34 -11.12
CA GLY A 248 4.09 -7.71 -10.48
C GLY A 248 5.09 -6.57 -10.64
N LEU A 249 5.85 -6.29 -9.61
CA LEU A 249 6.84 -5.24 -9.61
C LEU A 249 8.20 -5.80 -9.23
N THR A 250 9.24 -5.29 -9.87
CA THR A 250 10.63 -5.55 -9.48
C THR A 250 11.21 -4.29 -8.87
N VAL A 251 11.76 -4.42 -7.69
CA VAL A 251 12.45 -3.33 -6.99
C VAL A 251 13.94 -3.61 -6.99
N PHE A 252 14.72 -2.67 -7.51
CA PHE A 252 16.17 -2.62 -7.34
C PHE A 252 16.48 -1.49 -6.37
N ARG A 253 17.13 -1.84 -5.30
CA ARG A 253 17.55 -0.87 -4.32
C ARG A 253 18.99 -0.45 -4.57
N HIS A 254 19.18 0.85 -4.59
CA HIS A 254 20.48 1.51 -4.60
C HIS A 254 20.77 2.07 -3.20
N PHE A 255 21.99 2.47 -2.94
CA PHE A 255 22.46 2.90 -1.61
C PHE A 255 21.52 3.86 -0.87
N ASP A 256 20.96 4.86 -1.56
CA ASP A 256 20.07 5.90 -1.01
C ASP A 256 18.81 6.12 -1.83
N SER A 257 18.54 5.22 -2.77
CA SER A 257 17.39 5.30 -3.67
C SER A 257 16.90 3.91 -4.04
N ALA A 258 15.84 3.84 -4.82
CA ALA A 258 15.32 2.61 -5.40
C ALA A 258 14.74 2.88 -6.79
N SER A 259 14.83 1.87 -7.65
CA SER A 259 14.12 1.85 -8.94
C SER A 259 13.03 0.79 -8.89
N VAL A 260 11.87 1.10 -9.42
CA VAL A 260 10.75 0.17 -9.55
C VAL A 260 10.46 -0.05 -11.03
N ILE A 261 10.36 -1.32 -11.40
CA ILE A 261 10.02 -1.75 -12.76
C ILE A 261 8.72 -2.53 -12.69
N ARG A 262 7.78 -2.22 -13.55
CA ARG A 262 6.58 -3.04 -13.76
C ARG A 262 6.98 -4.34 -14.43
N GLY A 263 6.44 -5.46 -13.96
CA GLY A 263 6.84 -6.80 -14.38
C GLY A 263 8.01 -7.36 -13.60
N LEU A 264 8.35 -8.62 -13.88
CA LEU A 264 9.44 -9.35 -13.24
C LEU A 264 10.69 -9.22 -14.13
N ALA A 265 11.69 -8.53 -13.64
CA ALA A 265 12.93 -8.24 -14.34
C ALA A 265 14.16 -8.79 -13.59
N GLY A 266 15.23 -9.04 -14.32
CA GLY A 266 16.49 -9.53 -13.77
C GLY A 266 16.48 -11.02 -13.41
N GLU A 267 17.45 -11.41 -12.58
CA GLU A 267 17.57 -12.76 -12.06
C GLU A 267 16.54 -13.05 -10.96
N GLN A 268 16.64 -14.23 -10.36
CA GLN A 268 15.78 -14.59 -9.22
C GLN A 268 15.95 -13.57 -8.08
N PRO A 269 14.85 -13.11 -7.48
CA PRO A 269 14.89 -12.10 -6.43
C PRO A 269 15.49 -12.70 -5.15
N GLN A 270 16.10 -11.84 -4.34
CA GLN A 270 16.58 -12.23 -3.02
C GLN A 270 15.45 -12.39 -2.01
N THR A 271 14.40 -11.56 -2.12
CA THR A 271 13.16 -11.71 -1.33
C THR A 271 11.94 -11.39 -2.19
N VAL A 272 10.77 -11.79 -1.72
CA VAL A 272 9.49 -11.49 -2.36
C VAL A 272 8.47 -11.08 -1.32
N LEU A 273 7.72 -10.02 -1.62
CA LEU A 273 6.57 -9.59 -0.84
C LEU A 273 5.28 -9.92 -1.58
N LEU A 274 4.29 -10.42 -0.84
CA LEU A 274 2.93 -10.62 -1.35
C LEU A 274 1.97 -9.73 -0.54
N LEU A 275 1.39 -8.73 -1.20
CA LEU A 275 0.60 -7.69 -0.57
C LEU A 275 -0.91 -7.95 -0.73
N GLY A 276 -1.62 -7.92 0.39
CA GLY A 276 -3.08 -7.82 0.40
C GLY A 276 -3.54 -6.40 0.70
N TYR A 277 -4.87 -6.17 0.66
CA TYR A 277 -5.44 -4.85 0.89
C TYR A 277 -4.97 -4.19 2.19
N PRO A 278 -5.01 -4.84 3.38
CA PRO A 278 -4.63 -4.15 4.61
C PRO A 278 -3.16 -3.71 4.63
N LEU A 279 -2.30 -4.47 3.95
CA LEU A 279 -0.88 -4.17 3.89
C LEU A 279 -0.61 -3.03 2.89
N LEU A 280 -1.19 -3.08 1.70
CA LEU A 280 -1.05 -2.05 0.68
C LEU A 280 -1.64 -0.71 1.14
N GLU A 281 -2.79 -0.73 1.81
CA GLU A 281 -3.42 0.46 2.40
C GLU A 281 -2.52 1.13 3.44
N ARG A 282 -1.92 0.35 4.34
CA ARG A 282 -0.98 0.88 5.34
C ARG A 282 0.26 1.49 4.70
N MET A 283 0.82 0.83 3.68
CA MET A 283 1.96 1.36 2.93
C MET A 283 1.63 2.72 2.31
N HIS A 284 0.50 2.82 1.63
CA HIS A 284 0.08 4.05 0.97
C HIS A 284 -0.24 5.17 1.97
N TYR A 285 -0.98 4.84 3.02
CA TYR A 285 -1.41 5.83 3.99
C TYR A 285 -0.24 6.40 4.83
N LEU A 286 0.82 5.62 5.04
CA LEU A 286 2.08 6.15 5.58
C LEU A 286 2.70 7.21 4.68
N LEU A 287 2.59 7.08 3.35
CA LEU A 287 3.12 8.08 2.42
C LEU A 287 2.31 9.37 2.46
N VAL A 288 0.99 9.27 2.41
CA VAL A 288 0.11 10.44 2.25
C VAL A 288 -0.21 11.14 3.56
N ALA A 289 -0.14 10.45 4.69
CA ALA A 289 -0.64 10.96 5.96
C ALA A 289 0.35 10.85 7.14
N GLY A 290 1.37 10.02 7.04
CA GLY A 290 2.20 9.65 8.19
C GLY A 290 3.68 9.94 8.07
N PHE A 291 4.18 10.29 6.90
CA PHE A 291 5.61 10.47 6.70
C PHE A 291 6.00 11.95 6.72
N ASP A 292 6.56 12.39 7.83
CA ASP A 292 7.17 13.72 7.95
C ASP A 292 8.70 13.58 7.93
N VAL A 293 9.30 13.80 6.76
CA VAL A 293 10.77 13.73 6.57
C VAL A 293 11.52 14.81 7.37
N TYR A 294 10.84 15.89 7.71
CA TYR A 294 11.38 17.02 8.47
C TYR A 294 10.95 16.98 9.95
N GLY A 295 10.18 15.97 10.32
CA GLY A 295 9.69 15.80 11.68
C GLY A 295 10.76 15.32 12.67
N ASN A 296 10.32 15.14 13.89
CA ASN A 296 11.14 14.67 15.00
C ASN A 296 11.80 13.31 14.68
N THR A 297 13.06 13.16 15.00
CA THR A 297 13.86 11.93 14.82
C THR A 297 13.16 10.69 15.41
N GLY A 298 12.46 10.84 16.53
CA GLY A 298 11.68 9.76 17.14
C GLY A 298 10.52 9.28 16.28
N HIS A 299 9.80 10.19 15.65
CA HIS A 299 8.72 9.86 14.71
C HIS A 299 9.26 9.16 13.45
N GLN A 300 10.36 9.66 12.90
CA GLN A 300 11.01 9.03 11.75
C GLN A 300 11.47 7.60 12.09
N LEU A 301 12.04 7.38 13.27
CA LEU A 301 12.44 6.06 13.72
C LEU A 301 11.23 5.12 13.89
N ALA A 302 10.15 5.60 14.53
CA ALA A 302 8.94 4.80 14.72
C ALA A 302 8.30 4.42 13.38
N THR A 303 8.23 5.35 12.43
CA THR A 303 7.70 5.11 11.09
C THR A 303 8.56 4.07 10.35
N ARG A 304 9.87 4.18 10.43
CA ARG A 304 10.78 3.24 9.80
C ARG A 304 10.65 1.83 10.38
N LEU A 305 10.63 1.71 11.70
CA LEU A 305 10.45 0.41 12.34
C LEU A 305 9.08 -0.20 12.00
N TYR A 306 8.05 0.64 11.84
CA TYR A 306 6.74 0.19 11.37
C TYR A 306 6.78 -0.34 9.93
N MET A 307 7.59 0.27 9.06
CA MET A 307 7.80 -0.22 7.70
C MET A 307 8.44 -1.61 7.66
N ASP A 308 9.31 -1.93 8.62
CA ASP A 308 9.86 -3.28 8.75
C ASP A 308 8.76 -4.31 9.06
N PHE A 309 7.74 -3.95 9.85
CA PHE A 309 6.58 -4.82 10.06
C PHE A 309 5.84 -5.12 8.76
N LEU A 310 5.59 -4.07 7.97
CA LEU A 310 4.87 -4.23 6.68
C LEU A 310 5.64 -5.15 5.73
N ARG A 311 6.96 -5.00 5.68
CA ARG A 311 7.80 -5.86 4.87
C ARG A 311 7.74 -7.31 5.34
N MET A 312 7.93 -7.55 6.64
CA MET A 312 7.88 -8.90 7.22
C MET A 312 6.53 -9.58 6.95
N GLU A 313 5.41 -8.85 7.09
CA GLU A 313 4.09 -9.38 6.76
C GLU A 313 4.00 -9.76 5.27
N GLY A 314 4.53 -8.94 4.37
CA GLY A 314 4.55 -9.24 2.93
C GLY A 314 5.37 -10.48 2.60
N GLU A 315 6.52 -10.65 3.23
CA GLU A 315 7.37 -11.84 3.10
C GLU A 315 6.67 -13.09 3.62
N GLU A 316 6.05 -13.02 4.79
CA GLU A 316 5.29 -14.13 5.35
C GLU A 316 4.11 -14.55 4.48
N ASN A 317 3.38 -13.58 3.94
CA ASN A 317 2.30 -13.87 2.99
C ASN A 317 2.82 -14.69 1.80
N PHE A 318 3.97 -14.32 1.24
CA PHE A 318 4.59 -15.04 0.13
C PHE A 318 4.98 -16.47 0.54
N LEU A 319 5.56 -16.64 1.71
CA LEU A 319 5.98 -17.96 2.20
C LEU A 319 4.82 -18.94 2.33
N THR A 320 3.56 -18.47 2.45
CA THR A 320 2.39 -19.36 2.46
C THR A 320 2.21 -20.17 1.18
N LEU A 321 2.78 -19.74 0.08
CA LEU A 321 2.81 -20.48 -1.18
C LEU A 321 3.75 -21.67 -1.14
N LEU A 322 4.71 -21.73 -0.20
CA LEU A 322 5.66 -22.83 -0.03
C LEU A 322 5.14 -23.90 0.93
N PRO A 323 5.63 -25.15 0.80
CA PRO A 323 5.36 -26.19 1.78
C PRO A 323 5.80 -25.75 3.19
N LEU A 324 5.01 -26.05 4.20
CA LEU A 324 5.23 -25.59 5.57
C LEU A 324 6.66 -25.88 6.07
N LYS A 325 7.18 -27.07 5.78
CA LYS A 325 8.53 -27.51 6.15
C LYS A 325 9.68 -26.71 5.54
N ASN A 326 9.41 -25.95 4.46
CA ASN A 326 10.44 -25.18 3.74
C ASN A 326 10.47 -23.70 4.13
N ARG A 327 9.40 -23.18 4.72
CA ARG A 327 9.22 -21.74 4.97
C ARG A 327 10.33 -21.14 5.84
N GLN A 328 10.62 -21.80 6.98
CA GLN A 328 11.64 -21.32 7.90
C GLN A 328 13.03 -21.29 7.25
N LYS A 329 13.40 -22.33 6.52
CA LYS A 329 14.69 -22.38 5.82
C LYS A 329 14.85 -21.26 4.80
N VAL A 330 13.78 -20.93 4.05
CA VAL A 330 13.78 -19.83 3.08
C VAL A 330 13.95 -18.49 3.81
N LEU A 331 13.20 -18.30 4.88
CA LEU A 331 13.25 -17.10 5.70
C LEU A 331 14.66 -16.88 6.29
N ASP A 332 15.26 -17.92 6.87
CA ASP A 332 16.62 -17.88 7.42
C ASP A 332 17.65 -17.51 6.33
N GLY A 333 17.47 -18.02 5.12
CA GLY A 333 18.26 -17.65 3.96
C GLY A 333 18.15 -16.18 3.57
N TRP A 334 16.94 -15.64 3.61
CA TRP A 334 16.68 -14.23 3.33
C TRP A 334 17.33 -13.30 4.36
N TYR A 335 17.32 -13.70 5.64
CA TYR A 335 17.89 -12.91 6.74
C TYR A 335 19.38 -13.23 6.99
N ARG A 336 19.99 -14.10 6.18
CA ARG A 336 21.42 -14.49 6.31
C ARG A 336 21.82 -14.87 7.73
N GLY A 337 20.89 -15.43 8.49
CA GLY A 337 21.11 -16.07 9.80
C GLY A 337 21.26 -15.12 11.01
N ARG A 338 21.13 -13.80 10.85
CA ARG A 338 21.18 -12.88 12.01
C ARG A 338 20.25 -11.69 11.87
N PRO A 339 18.98 -11.81 12.25
CA PRO A 339 18.14 -10.63 12.42
C PRO A 339 18.59 -9.78 13.60
N ASP A 340 18.38 -8.47 13.52
CA ASP A 340 18.54 -7.57 14.69
C ASP A 340 17.69 -8.10 15.87
N PRO A 341 18.22 -8.17 17.11
CA PRO A 341 17.45 -8.61 18.29
C PRO A 341 16.09 -7.93 18.47
N ARG A 342 15.95 -6.67 18.05
CA ARG A 342 14.68 -5.94 18.06
C ARG A 342 13.68 -6.49 17.05
N ILE A 343 14.16 -7.09 15.98
CA ILE A 343 13.36 -7.82 14.99
C ILE A 343 13.03 -9.23 15.50
N LEU A 344 13.92 -9.82 16.31
CA LEU A 344 13.68 -11.12 16.95
C LEU A 344 12.53 -11.09 17.94
N GLU A 345 12.42 -10.04 18.77
CA GLU A 345 11.26 -9.87 19.65
C GLU A 345 9.94 -9.80 18.88
N PHE A 346 10.01 -9.36 17.64
CA PHE A 346 8.87 -9.34 16.73
C PHE A 346 8.71 -10.64 15.96
N ALA A 347 9.81 -11.33 15.65
CA ALA A 347 9.81 -12.60 14.93
C ALA A 347 9.09 -13.72 15.69
N ASP A 348 9.17 -13.73 17.03
CA ASP A 348 8.42 -14.68 17.88
C ASP A 348 6.90 -14.49 17.79
N ALA A 349 6.44 -13.35 17.29
CA ALA A 349 5.04 -13.05 17.07
C ALA A 349 4.58 -13.27 15.61
N ARG A 350 5.44 -13.81 14.75
CA ARG A 350 5.08 -14.12 13.36
C ARG A 350 3.93 -15.11 13.32
N SER A 351 2.88 -14.66 12.73
CA SER A 351 1.72 -15.51 12.50
C SER A 351 1.83 -16.15 11.12
N TYR A 352 2.60 -17.22 11.05
CA TYR A 352 2.52 -18.06 9.88
C TYR A 352 1.09 -18.57 9.74
N PHE A 353 0.56 -18.49 8.53
CA PHE A 353 -0.58 -19.32 8.19
C PHE A 353 -0.18 -20.79 8.43
N PRO A 354 -0.79 -21.50 9.40
CA PRO A 354 -0.36 -22.83 9.80
C PRO A 354 -0.78 -23.92 8.80
N GLY A 355 -1.52 -23.53 7.76
CA GLY A 355 -2.01 -24.45 6.73
C GLY A 355 -0.96 -24.76 5.66
N GLU A 356 -1.13 -25.88 5.01
CA GLU A 356 -0.32 -26.25 3.85
C GLU A 356 -0.71 -25.45 2.61
N THR A 357 0.25 -25.25 1.72
CA THR A 357 0.01 -24.69 0.39
C THR A 357 -0.87 -25.62 -0.46
N GLY A 358 -1.61 -25.05 -1.40
CA GLY A 358 -2.28 -25.78 -2.49
C GLY A 358 -1.37 -26.11 -3.65
N MET A 359 -0.14 -25.60 -3.64
CA MET A 359 0.85 -25.84 -4.68
C MET A 359 1.42 -27.26 -4.61
N ARG A 360 1.72 -27.84 -5.76
CA ARG A 360 2.41 -29.12 -5.87
C ARG A 360 3.79 -28.90 -6.43
N TYR A 361 4.81 -29.29 -5.67
CA TYR A 361 6.21 -29.19 -6.03
C TYR A 361 6.78 -30.55 -6.41
N ARG A 362 7.61 -30.59 -7.44
CA ARG A 362 8.17 -31.82 -8.04
C ARG A 362 9.65 -32.00 -7.74
N THR A 363 10.33 -30.91 -7.39
CA THR A 363 11.78 -30.88 -7.17
C THR A 363 12.11 -30.75 -5.68
N THR A 364 13.37 -30.89 -5.35
CA THR A 364 13.91 -30.63 -4.00
C THR A 364 14.12 -29.14 -3.73
N ASP A 365 13.93 -28.28 -4.76
CA ASP A 365 13.97 -26.82 -4.66
C ASP A 365 12.59 -26.21 -4.96
N PRO A 366 11.66 -26.22 -3.98
CA PRO A 366 10.33 -25.65 -4.16
C PRO A 366 10.35 -24.14 -4.38
N LEU A 367 11.35 -23.41 -3.87
CA LEU A 367 11.44 -21.96 -4.07
C LEU A 367 11.78 -21.62 -5.53
N GLY A 368 12.80 -22.26 -6.11
CA GLY A 368 13.12 -22.08 -7.53
C GLY A 368 11.97 -22.50 -8.44
N GLU A 369 11.27 -23.58 -8.10
CA GLU A 369 10.08 -24.04 -8.84
C GLU A 369 8.93 -23.02 -8.76
N LEU A 370 8.71 -22.40 -7.57
CA LEU A 370 7.73 -21.33 -7.36
C LEU A 370 8.10 -20.10 -8.20
N TYR A 371 9.34 -19.64 -8.17
CA TYR A 371 9.79 -18.50 -8.99
C TYR A 371 9.54 -18.72 -10.49
N ALA A 372 9.89 -19.90 -10.99
CA ALA A 372 9.61 -20.26 -12.38
C ALA A 372 8.10 -20.29 -12.68
N GLY A 373 7.30 -20.73 -11.71
CA GLY A 373 5.82 -20.72 -11.81
C GLY A 373 5.27 -19.31 -11.91
N ILE A 374 5.73 -18.40 -11.05
CA ILE A 374 5.32 -17.00 -11.01
C ILE A 374 5.70 -16.30 -12.33
N HIS A 375 6.91 -16.50 -12.80
CA HIS A 375 7.35 -15.96 -14.10
C HIS A 375 6.43 -16.37 -15.25
N ARG A 376 6.04 -17.65 -15.31
CA ARG A 376 5.10 -18.11 -16.35
C ARG A 376 3.71 -17.51 -16.18
N TYR A 377 3.24 -17.40 -14.94
CA TYR A 377 1.91 -16.88 -14.63
C TYR A 377 1.77 -15.40 -14.94
N LEU A 378 2.82 -14.59 -14.62
CA LEU A 378 2.86 -13.14 -14.86
C LEU A 378 3.52 -12.77 -16.20
N ARG A 379 3.84 -13.74 -17.05
CA ARG A 379 4.50 -13.51 -18.35
C ARG A 379 3.86 -12.43 -19.23
N PRO A 380 2.53 -12.22 -19.21
CA PRO A 380 1.90 -11.14 -19.98
C PRO A 380 2.37 -9.74 -19.55
N VAL A 381 2.85 -9.58 -18.31
CA VAL A 381 3.37 -8.32 -17.79
C VAL A 381 4.81 -8.14 -18.24
N ARG A 382 5.02 -7.33 -19.30
CA ARG A 382 6.38 -7.04 -19.79
C ARG A 382 7.10 -6.11 -18.83
N PRO A 383 8.40 -6.34 -18.53
CA PRO A 383 9.19 -5.41 -17.73
C PRO A 383 9.26 -4.03 -18.40
N LEU A 384 8.78 -3.02 -17.70
CA LEU A 384 8.79 -1.61 -18.14
C LEU A 384 9.15 -0.73 -16.94
N PRO A 385 10.06 0.24 -17.10
CA PRO A 385 10.30 1.25 -16.06
C PRO A 385 9.00 1.92 -15.65
N LEU A 386 8.89 2.24 -14.37
CA LEU A 386 7.78 3.05 -13.90
C LEU A 386 7.99 4.48 -14.43
N ASP A 387 7.10 4.93 -15.29
CA ASP A 387 7.19 6.27 -15.86
C ASP A 387 6.75 7.31 -14.84
N LEU A 388 7.69 8.12 -14.38
CA LEU A 388 7.46 9.22 -13.44
C LEU A 388 7.01 10.49 -14.12
N ALA A 389 7.24 10.59 -15.42
CA ALA A 389 6.88 11.74 -16.21
C ALA A 389 6.24 11.27 -17.51
N PRO A 390 4.92 11.07 -17.54
CA PRO A 390 4.22 10.85 -18.79
C PRO A 390 4.66 11.91 -19.82
N ASN A 391 4.88 11.52 -21.07
CA ASN A 391 5.32 12.37 -22.17
C ASN A 391 6.77 12.92 -22.13
N GLY A 392 7.68 12.18 -21.49
CA GLY A 392 9.10 12.48 -21.59
C GLY A 392 9.58 13.72 -20.85
N LEU A 393 8.75 14.27 -19.95
CA LEU A 393 9.21 15.26 -18.97
C LEU A 393 10.30 14.60 -18.11
N ARG A 394 11.51 15.15 -18.14
CA ARG A 394 12.59 14.69 -17.28
C ARG A 394 12.28 15.09 -15.84
N VAL A 395 12.07 14.11 -14.99
CA VAL A 395 12.06 14.32 -13.55
C VAL A 395 13.51 14.36 -13.09
N GLU A 396 13.98 15.50 -12.62
CA GLU A 396 15.32 15.58 -12.04
C GLU A 396 15.34 14.70 -10.78
N GLN A 397 16.28 13.78 -10.76
CA GLN A 397 16.56 12.98 -9.58
C GLN A 397 17.41 13.83 -8.65
N VAL A 398 16.80 14.42 -7.63
CA VAL A 398 17.49 15.09 -6.53
C VAL A 398 17.73 14.11 -5.39
#